data_e5a9d621dd621fdadd200cfddbac8187
#
_entry.id   e5a9d621dd621fdadd200cfddbac8187
#
_cell.length_a   1.000
_cell.length_b   1.000
_cell.length_c   1.000
_cell.angle_alpha   90.00
_cell.angle_beta   90.00
_cell.angle_gamma   90.00
#
_symmetry.space_group_name_H-M   'P 1'
#
loop_
_entity.id
_entity.type
_entity.pdbx_description
1 polymer ?
#
loop_
_entity_poly.entity_id
_entity_poly.type
_entity_poly.pdbx_seq_one_letter_code
_entity_poly.pdbx_strand_id
1 'polypeptide(L)'
;EPLTSLWSIEEVIVKAAPLILIGIGLSVCYTANVWNIGAEGQLTIGALFGATIPVYLTGWQSPLVLILMLTLGMIGGAVFAAIPALLKTRYNANEILTSLMLVYVAQLLLDWLVRGPWRDPQGYNFPQSVAFEGWQLLPALGDGRVHIGALLGVVAALILFFMMGWSLRGFEIRV
;
A
#
# COMPACT_ATOMS: atom_id res chain seq x y z
N GLU A 1 -8.79 20.58 19.49
CA GLU A 1 -9.22 20.79 18.09
C GLU A 1 -8.18 20.22 17.14
N PRO A 2 -8.53 19.24 16.26
CA PRO A 2 -7.53 18.46 15.53
C PRO A 2 -6.78 19.22 14.41
N LEU A 3 -7.15 20.46 14.09
CA LEU A 3 -6.51 21.25 13.03
C LEU A 3 -5.76 22.50 13.54
N THR A 4 -5.59 22.66 14.85
CA THR A 4 -4.99 23.86 15.44
C THR A 4 -3.53 23.70 15.84
N SER A 5 -2.98 22.47 15.82
CA SER A 5 -1.56 22.23 16.10
C SER A 5 -0.84 21.69 14.87
N LEU A 6 0.41 22.09 14.66
CA LEU A 6 1.27 21.58 13.59
C LEU A 6 1.37 20.05 13.64
N TRP A 7 1.50 19.49 14.82
CA TRP A 7 1.55 18.05 15.04
C TRP A 7 0.30 17.32 14.50
N SER A 8 -0.89 17.88 14.74
CA SER A 8 -2.14 17.27 14.24
C SER A 8 -2.25 17.33 12.71
N ILE A 9 -1.77 18.42 12.10
CA ILE A 9 -1.75 18.56 10.64
C ILE A 9 -0.79 17.54 10.02
N GLU A 10 0.40 17.36 10.58
CA GLU A 10 1.36 16.36 10.14
C GLU A 10 0.78 14.94 10.23
N GLU A 11 0.10 14.62 11.32
CA GLU A 11 -0.56 13.32 11.51
C GLU A 11 -1.64 13.06 10.44
N VAL A 12 -2.41 14.08 10.09
CA VAL A 12 -3.40 14.00 9.00
C VAL A 12 -2.71 13.74 7.67
N ILE A 13 -1.61 14.43 7.36
CA ILE A 13 -0.85 14.26 6.12
C ILE A 13 -0.28 12.83 6.02
N VAL A 14 0.32 12.34 7.09
CA VAL A 14 0.90 10.99 7.14
C VAL A 14 -0.16 9.92 6.89
N LYS A 15 -1.33 10.07 7.51
CA LYS A 15 -2.44 9.12 7.32
C LYS A 15 -3.13 9.27 5.96
N ALA A 16 -3.17 10.47 5.40
CA ALA A 16 -3.77 10.73 4.09
C ALA A 16 -2.89 10.20 2.94
N ALA A 17 -1.58 10.17 3.08
CA ALA A 17 -0.66 9.79 2.01
C ALA A 17 -0.97 8.41 1.38
N PRO A 18 -1.11 7.30 2.13
CA PRO A 18 -1.49 6.01 1.55
C PRO A 18 -2.90 6.02 0.96
N LEU A 19 -3.84 6.75 1.55
CA LEU A 19 -5.20 6.86 1.03
C LEU A 19 -5.25 7.60 -0.31
N ILE A 20 -4.43 8.64 -0.47
CA ILE A 20 -4.28 9.35 -1.75
C ILE A 20 -3.76 8.39 -2.83
N LEU A 21 -2.71 7.62 -2.54
CA LEU A 21 -2.15 6.64 -3.48
C LEU A 21 -3.17 5.58 -3.89
N ILE A 22 -3.92 5.05 -2.93
CA ILE A 22 -5.02 4.11 -3.19
C ILE A 22 -6.10 4.77 -4.04
N GLY A 23 -6.55 5.97 -3.68
CA GLY A 23 -7.59 6.72 -4.40
C GLY A 23 -7.21 7.00 -5.86
N ILE A 24 -5.93 7.32 -6.12
CA ILE A 24 -5.39 7.49 -7.47
C ILE A 24 -5.52 6.18 -8.27
N GLY A 25 -5.09 5.04 -7.71
CA GLY A 25 -5.24 3.74 -8.35
C GLY A 25 -6.69 3.37 -8.63
N LEU A 26 -7.58 3.58 -7.65
CA LEU A 26 -9.01 3.32 -7.78
C LEU A 26 -9.68 4.22 -8.82
N SER A 27 -9.24 5.47 -8.96
CA SER A 27 -9.81 6.38 -9.96
C SER A 27 -9.60 5.86 -11.40
N VAL A 28 -8.46 5.23 -11.67
CA VAL A 28 -8.20 4.56 -12.96
C VAL A 28 -9.12 3.36 -13.15
N CYS A 29 -9.24 2.51 -12.13
CA CYS A 29 -10.10 1.34 -12.19
C CYS A 29 -11.56 1.73 -12.46
N TYR A 30 -12.08 2.71 -11.75
CA TYR A 30 -13.47 3.16 -11.91
C TYR A 30 -13.72 3.85 -13.26
N THR A 31 -12.73 4.58 -13.77
CA THR A 31 -12.81 5.16 -15.12
C THR A 31 -12.87 4.07 -16.20
N ALA A 32 -12.18 2.94 -15.98
CA ALA A 32 -12.22 1.76 -16.83
C ALA A 32 -13.44 0.85 -16.55
N ASN A 33 -14.42 1.32 -15.78
CA ASN A 33 -15.60 0.55 -15.38
C ASN A 33 -15.30 -0.77 -14.65
N VAL A 34 -14.16 -0.81 -13.92
CA VAL A 34 -13.74 -1.95 -13.09
C VAL A 34 -13.91 -1.58 -11.62
N TRP A 35 -14.82 -2.26 -10.94
CA TRP A 35 -15.15 -1.99 -9.54
C TRP A 35 -14.26 -2.78 -8.58
N ASN A 36 -13.11 -2.21 -8.25
CA ASN A 36 -12.19 -2.81 -7.29
C ASN A 36 -12.50 -2.32 -5.86
N ILE A 37 -13.08 -3.18 -5.03
CA ILE A 37 -13.31 -2.90 -3.59
C ILE A 37 -12.20 -3.53 -2.72
N GLY A 38 -11.22 -4.19 -3.35
CA GLY A 38 -10.15 -4.93 -2.68
C GLY A 38 -8.89 -4.14 -2.34
N ALA A 39 -8.90 -2.81 -2.46
CA ALA A 39 -7.71 -1.97 -2.31
C ALA A 39 -7.04 -2.11 -0.93
N GLU A 40 -7.82 -2.26 0.14
CA GLU A 40 -7.31 -2.50 1.49
C GLU A 40 -6.52 -3.81 1.58
N GLY A 41 -7.05 -4.90 1.00
CA GLY A 41 -6.35 -6.18 0.95
C GLY A 41 -5.08 -6.12 0.11
N GLN A 42 -5.10 -5.38 -1.00
CA GLN A 42 -3.93 -5.16 -1.85
C GLN A 42 -2.83 -4.38 -1.12
N LEU A 43 -3.20 -3.34 -0.36
CA LEU A 43 -2.28 -2.61 0.49
C LEU A 43 -1.70 -3.52 1.58
N THR A 44 -2.54 -4.30 2.26
CA THR A 44 -2.13 -5.23 3.33
C THR A 44 -1.12 -6.25 2.80
N ILE A 45 -1.42 -6.92 1.69
CA ILE A 45 -0.50 -7.89 1.07
C ILE A 45 0.77 -7.20 0.58
N GLY A 46 0.66 -6.02 -0.02
CA GLY A 46 1.83 -5.23 -0.40
C GLY A 46 2.72 -4.90 0.81
N ALA A 47 2.13 -4.47 1.92
CA ALA A 47 2.86 -4.20 3.15
C ALA A 47 3.53 -5.47 3.72
N LEU A 48 2.86 -6.61 3.69
CA LEU A 48 3.43 -7.89 4.10
C LEU A 48 4.64 -8.29 3.24
N PHE A 49 4.53 -8.16 1.91
CA PHE A 49 5.65 -8.46 1.01
C PHE A 49 6.85 -7.52 1.25
N GLY A 50 6.62 -6.23 1.44
CA GLY A 50 7.67 -5.28 1.80
C GLY A 50 8.30 -5.59 3.16
N ALA A 51 7.49 -5.96 4.15
CA ALA A 51 7.92 -6.28 5.50
C ALA A 51 8.73 -7.59 5.62
N THR A 52 8.71 -8.46 4.60
CA THR A 52 9.54 -9.69 4.62
C THR A 52 11.03 -9.38 4.76
N ILE A 53 11.50 -8.29 4.15
CA ILE A 53 12.92 -7.92 4.22
C ILE A 53 13.36 -7.62 5.66
N PRO A 54 12.75 -6.64 6.37
CA PRO A 54 13.18 -6.32 7.72
C PRO A 54 12.93 -7.45 8.73
N VAL A 55 11.93 -8.30 8.50
CA VAL A 55 11.61 -9.42 9.41
C VAL A 55 12.63 -10.55 9.30
N TYR A 56 13.08 -10.91 8.08
CA TYR A 56 13.97 -12.05 7.86
C TYR A 56 15.44 -11.68 7.69
N LEU A 57 15.73 -10.46 7.22
CA LEU A 57 17.09 -9.97 7.01
C LEU A 57 17.46 -8.89 8.03
N THR A 58 17.32 -9.23 9.30
CA THR A 58 17.72 -8.37 10.41
C THR A 58 19.21 -8.07 10.36
N GLY A 59 19.59 -6.78 10.48
CA GLY A 59 20.98 -6.34 10.50
C GLY A 59 21.58 -5.97 9.13
N TRP A 60 20.86 -6.11 8.03
CA TRP A 60 21.32 -5.63 6.73
C TRP A 60 21.09 -4.12 6.59
N GLN A 61 22.06 -3.33 7.07
CA GLN A 61 22.01 -1.87 7.04
C GLN A 61 22.47 -1.34 5.67
N SER A 62 21.53 -1.18 4.75
CA SER A 62 21.81 -0.62 3.42
C SER A 62 20.63 0.21 2.90
N PRO A 63 20.88 1.32 2.21
CA PRO A 63 19.81 2.08 1.53
C PRO A 63 19.01 1.26 0.50
N LEU A 64 19.61 0.18 -0.01
CA LEU A 64 18.96 -0.74 -0.94
C LEU A 64 17.78 -1.49 -0.30
N VAL A 65 17.79 -1.66 1.02
CA VAL A 65 16.72 -2.36 1.72
C VAL A 65 15.38 -1.63 1.55
N LEU A 66 15.37 -0.32 1.71
CA LEU A 66 14.15 0.47 1.51
C LEU A 66 13.61 0.35 0.07
N ILE A 67 14.51 0.38 -0.93
CA ILE A 67 14.13 0.20 -2.34
C ILE A 67 13.54 -1.19 -2.56
N LEU A 68 14.16 -2.23 -1.98
CA LEU A 68 13.65 -3.61 -2.07
C LEU A 68 12.31 -3.77 -1.36
N MET A 69 12.13 -3.19 -0.18
CA MET A 69 10.85 -3.18 0.53
C MET A 69 9.74 -2.56 -0.31
N LEU A 70 9.99 -1.40 -0.91
CA LEU A 70 9.03 -0.71 -1.77
C LEU A 70 8.72 -1.51 -3.04
N THR A 71 9.74 -2.06 -3.70
CA THR A 71 9.54 -2.85 -4.93
C THR A 71 8.79 -4.14 -4.66
N LEU A 72 9.15 -4.88 -3.59
CA LEU A 72 8.42 -6.08 -3.19
C LEU A 72 6.99 -5.75 -2.78
N GLY A 73 6.79 -4.64 -2.07
CA GLY A 73 5.46 -4.16 -1.71
C GLY A 73 4.58 -3.88 -2.93
N MET A 74 5.12 -3.18 -3.92
CA MET A 74 4.43 -2.93 -5.19
C MET A 74 4.10 -4.24 -5.94
N ILE A 75 5.05 -5.16 -6.02
CA ILE A 75 4.85 -6.47 -6.66
C ILE A 75 3.79 -7.28 -5.92
N GLY A 76 3.87 -7.37 -4.58
CA GLY A 76 2.91 -8.10 -3.77
C GLY A 76 1.49 -7.58 -3.93
N GLY A 77 1.31 -6.26 -3.85
CA GLY A 77 0.01 -5.61 -4.08
C GLY A 77 -0.52 -5.84 -5.49
N ALA A 78 0.35 -5.71 -6.51
CA ALA A 78 -0.02 -5.91 -7.92
C ALA A 78 -0.40 -7.37 -8.21
N VAL A 79 0.35 -8.35 -7.72
CA VAL A 79 0.04 -9.78 -7.86
C VAL A 79 -1.30 -10.10 -7.19
N PHE A 80 -1.55 -9.55 -6.02
CA PHE A 80 -2.81 -9.76 -5.33
C PHE A 80 -4.00 -9.12 -6.06
N ALA A 81 -3.80 -7.92 -6.63
CA ALA A 81 -4.79 -7.25 -7.48
C ALA A 81 -5.07 -8.00 -8.80
N ALA A 82 -4.08 -8.72 -9.32
CA ALA A 82 -4.24 -9.52 -10.54
C ALA A 82 -5.21 -10.70 -10.35
N ILE A 83 -5.41 -11.20 -9.12
CA ILE A 83 -6.30 -12.33 -8.86
C ILE A 83 -7.75 -12.02 -9.28
N PRO A 84 -8.43 -10.98 -8.75
CA PRO A 84 -9.80 -10.66 -9.16
C PRO A 84 -9.88 -10.24 -10.64
N ALA A 85 -8.83 -9.58 -11.16
CA ALA A 85 -8.77 -9.20 -12.57
C ALA A 85 -8.74 -10.43 -13.49
N LEU A 86 -7.94 -11.44 -13.17
CA LEU A 86 -7.89 -12.71 -13.91
C LEU A 86 -9.22 -13.49 -13.80
N LEU A 87 -9.81 -13.53 -12.62
CA LEU A 87 -11.11 -14.19 -12.43
C LEU A 87 -12.21 -13.50 -13.23
N LYS A 88 -12.20 -12.17 -13.32
CA LYS A 88 -13.15 -11.42 -14.15
C LYS A 88 -12.93 -11.72 -15.64
N THR A 89 -11.70 -11.58 -16.12
CA THR A 89 -11.40 -11.69 -17.56
C THR A 89 -11.50 -13.11 -18.09
N ARG A 90 -11.16 -14.13 -17.28
CA ARG A 90 -11.11 -15.52 -17.72
C ARG A 90 -12.42 -16.28 -17.47
N TYR A 91 -13.11 -15.95 -16.36
CA TYR A 91 -14.28 -16.69 -15.88
C TYR A 91 -15.53 -15.83 -15.74
N ASN A 92 -15.44 -14.55 -16.12
CA ASN A 92 -16.53 -13.57 -15.95
C ASN A 92 -17.08 -13.50 -14.50
N ALA A 93 -16.19 -13.74 -13.52
CA ALA A 93 -16.55 -13.63 -12.11
C ALA A 93 -16.82 -12.17 -11.71
N ASN A 94 -17.67 -11.98 -10.70
CA ASN A 94 -17.97 -10.65 -10.19
C ASN A 94 -16.76 -10.10 -9.42
N GLU A 95 -16.14 -9.04 -9.95
CA GLU A 95 -14.94 -8.42 -9.37
C GLU A 95 -15.19 -7.77 -8.01
N ILE A 96 -16.41 -7.29 -7.78
CA ILE A 96 -16.80 -6.69 -6.49
C ILE A 96 -16.73 -7.74 -5.39
N LEU A 97 -17.37 -8.90 -5.61
CA LEU A 97 -17.39 -9.98 -4.64
C LEU A 97 -16.01 -10.61 -4.46
N THR A 98 -15.29 -10.86 -5.55
CA THR A 98 -13.96 -11.50 -5.47
C THR A 98 -12.95 -10.60 -4.80
N SER A 99 -12.93 -9.29 -5.11
CA SER A 99 -12.01 -8.35 -4.47
C SER A 99 -12.35 -8.16 -2.98
N LEU A 100 -13.64 -8.11 -2.61
CA LEU A 100 -14.06 -8.01 -1.22
C LEU A 100 -13.66 -9.27 -0.40
N MET A 101 -13.87 -10.48 -0.96
CA MET A 101 -13.45 -11.72 -0.29
C MET A 101 -11.95 -11.78 -0.07
N LEU A 102 -11.16 -11.26 -1.00
CA LEU A 102 -9.72 -11.20 -0.87
C LEU A 102 -9.25 -10.23 0.22
N VAL A 103 -10.02 -9.18 0.55
CA VAL A 103 -9.70 -8.33 1.72
C VAL A 103 -9.69 -9.16 3.00
N TYR A 104 -10.72 -9.98 3.22
CA TYR A 104 -10.76 -10.85 4.41
C TYR A 104 -9.61 -11.87 4.43
N VAL A 105 -9.26 -12.44 3.27
CA VAL A 105 -8.10 -13.34 3.16
C VAL A 105 -6.80 -12.61 3.56
N ALA A 106 -6.60 -11.38 3.09
CA ALA A 106 -5.43 -10.57 3.43
C ALA A 106 -5.37 -10.25 4.93
N GLN A 107 -6.51 -9.90 5.54
CA GLN A 107 -6.59 -9.60 6.97
C GLN A 107 -6.30 -10.84 7.83
N LEU A 108 -6.87 -11.99 7.47
CA LEU A 108 -6.61 -13.26 8.17
C LEU A 108 -5.15 -13.69 8.03
N LEU A 109 -4.53 -13.47 6.86
CA LEU A 109 -3.11 -13.76 6.65
C LEU A 109 -2.23 -12.83 7.51
N LEU A 110 -2.53 -11.54 7.56
CA LEU A 110 -1.85 -10.59 8.43
C LEU A 110 -1.95 -11.03 9.92
N ASP A 111 -3.16 -11.35 10.37
CA ASP A 111 -3.39 -11.76 11.76
C ASP A 111 -2.63 -13.04 12.11
N TRP A 112 -2.63 -14.03 11.20
CA TRP A 112 -1.87 -15.25 11.36
C TRP A 112 -0.35 -15.02 11.43
N LEU A 113 0.19 -14.13 10.58
CA LEU A 113 1.62 -13.81 10.57
C LEU A 113 2.06 -13.12 11.85
N VAL A 114 1.34 -12.07 12.29
CA VAL A 114 1.73 -11.28 13.48
C VAL A 114 1.48 -12.02 14.81
N ARG A 115 0.60 -13.00 14.82
CA ARG A 115 0.38 -13.86 16.00
C ARG A 115 1.29 -15.10 16.00
N GLY A 116 1.82 -15.48 14.87
CA GLY A 116 2.64 -16.68 14.68
C GLY A 116 4.08 -16.37 14.26
N PRO A 117 4.44 -16.60 12.95
CA PRO A 117 5.84 -16.59 12.51
C PRO A 117 6.54 -15.23 12.63
N TRP A 118 5.80 -14.12 12.54
CA TRP A 118 6.34 -12.75 12.58
C TRP A 118 6.17 -12.06 13.93
N ARG A 119 5.68 -12.79 14.91
CA ARG A 119 5.45 -12.23 16.23
C ARG A 119 6.75 -11.75 16.85
N ASP A 120 6.74 -10.52 17.38
CA ASP A 120 7.86 -9.96 18.12
C ASP A 120 8.04 -10.71 19.47
N PRO A 121 9.20 -11.36 19.69
CA PRO A 121 9.49 -12.03 20.97
C PRO A 121 9.47 -11.08 22.18
N GLN A 122 9.74 -9.78 21.96
CA GLN A 122 9.79 -8.75 23.00
C GLN A 122 8.46 -7.98 23.14
N GLY A 123 7.47 -8.27 22.32
CA GLY A 123 6.20 -7.54 22.23
C GLY A 123 5.17 -7.86 23.30
N TYR A 124 5.54 -8.37 24.47
CA TYR A 124 4.65 -8.64 25.63
C TYR A 124 3.32 -9.32 25.26
N ASN A 125 3.36 -10.24 24.33
CA ASN A 125 2.18 -10.98 23.85
C ASN A 125 1.22 -10.19 22.93
N PHE A 126 1.52 -8.95 22.56
CA PHE A 126 0.74 -8.22 21.57
C PHE A 126 0.94 -8.81 20.16
N PRO A 127 -0.11 -8.81 19.32
CA PRO A 127 -0.02 -9.27 17.94
C PRO A 127 0.66 -8.20 17.08
N GLN A 128 1.98 -8.14 17.14
CA GLN A 128 2.82 -7.21 16.38
C GLN A 128 4.08 -7.91 15.88
N SER A 129 4.63 -7.42 14.77
CA SER A 129 5.95 -7.79 14.29
C SER A 129 7.02 -6.93 14.95
N VAL A 130 8.29 -7.31 14.74
CA VAL A 130 9.45 -6.47 15.15
C VAL A 130 9.29 -5.06 14.61
N ALA A 131 9.63 -4.07 15.42
CA ALA A 131 9.62 -2.67 15.00
C ALA A 131 10.70 -2.42 13.94
N PHE A 132 10.38 -1.62 12.95
CA PHE A 132 11.34 -1.25 11.91
C PHE A 132 12.34 -0.23 12.43
N GLU A 133 13.60 -0.39 12.04
CA GLU A 133 14.69 0.53 12.38
C GLU A 133 14.67 1.77 11.48
N GLY A 134 15.31 2.87 11.93
CA GLY A 134 15.27 4.16 11.24
C GLY A 134 15.72 4.13 9.76
N TRP A 135 16.66 3.25 9.41
CA TRP A 135 17.14 3.06 8.04
C TRP A 135 16.19 2.25 7.13
N GLN A 136 15.17 1.63 7.72
CA GLN A 136 14.07 0.92 7.02
C GLN A 136 12.84 1.81 6.81
N LEU A 137 12.84 3.00 7.40
CA LEU A 137 11.76 3.96 7.29
C LEU A 137 12.02 4.95 6.17
N LEU A 138 10.93 5.48 5.60
CA LEU A 138 11.03 6.57 4.65
C LEU A 138 11.60 7.83 5.34
N PRO A 139 12.57 8.53 4.69
CA PRO A 139 13.14 9.76 5.27
C PRO A 139 12.06 10.79 5.56
N ALA A 140 12.16 11.42 6.75
CA ALA A 140 11.27 12.51 7.13
C ALA A 140 11.59 13.78 6.34
N LEU A 141 10.57 14.60 6.08
CA LEU A 141 10.68 15.92 5.50
C LEU A 141 10.77 16.96 6.63
N GLY A 142 11.98 17.26 7.08
CA GLY A 142 12.24 18.17 8.21
C GLY A 142 12.17 17.48 9.57
N ASP A 143 11.90 18.24 10.62
CA ASP A 143 11.89 17.77 12.02
C ASP A 143 10.56 17.12 12.43
N GLY A 144 9.59 17.04 11.51
CA GLY A 144 8.26 16.50 11.73
C GLY A 144 8.12 15.01 11.39
N ARG A 145 6.88 14.51 11.45
CA ARG A 145 6.52 13.13 11.12
C ARG A 145 6.22 12.88 9.64
N VAL A 146 6.10 13.97 8.86
CA VAL A 146 5.82 13.86 7.42
C VAL A 146 7.04 13.29 6.71
N HIS A 147 6.84 12.21 5.97
CA HIS A 147 7.90 11.52 5.22
C HIS A 147 7.73 11.71 3.71
N ILE A 148 8.77 11.42 2.95
CA ILE A 148 8.80 11.58 1.49
C ILE A 148 7.66 10.82 0.76
N GLY A 149 7.05 9.84 1.41
CA GLY A 149 5.89 9.12 0.88
C GLY A 149 4.68 10.01 0.59
N ALA A 150 4.48 11.09 1.37
CA ALA A 150 3.43 12.07 1.08
C ALA A 150 3.69 12.80 -0.24
N LEU A 151 4.95 13.19 -0.50
CA LEU A 151 5.36 13.81 -1.76
C LEU A 151 5.19 12.85 -2.94
N LEU A 152 5.55 11.57 -2.76
CA LEU A 152 5.34 10.53 -3.79
C LEU A 152 3.85 10.40 -4.16
N GLY A 153 2.94 10.52 -3.19
CA GLY A 153 1.50 10.52 -3.44
C GLY A 153 1.07 11.68 -4.35
N VAL A 154 1.56 12.89 -4.08
CA VAL A 154 1.27 14.07 -4.91
C VAL A 154 1.85 13.91 -6.32
N VAL A 155 3.10 13.46 -6.43
CA VAL A 155 3.76 13.23 -7.73
C VAL A 155 3.01 12.18 -8.55
N ALA A 156 2.60 11.07 -7.91
CA ALA A 156 1.80 10.04 -8.56
C ALA A 156 0.45 10.58 -9.07
N ALA A 157 -0.21 11.43 -8.28
CA ALA A 157 -1.46 12.09 -8.69
C ALA A 157 -1.26 12.97 -9.93
N LEU A 158 -0.19 13.76 -9.98
CA LEU A 158 0.13 14.61 -11.12
C LEU A 158 0.44 13.77 -12.37
N ILE A 159 1.28 12.73 -12.22
CA ILE A 159 1.61 11.82 -13.34
C ILE A 159 0.33 11.21 -13.90
N LEU A 160 -0.56 10.71 -13.04
CA LEU A 160 -1.80 10.10 -13.48
C LEU A 160 -2.73 11.12 -14.16
N PHE A 161 -2.84 12.32 -13.59
CA PHE A 161 -3.63 13.40 -14.18
C PHE A 161 -3.20 13.70 -15.63
N PHE A 162 -1.88 13.86 -15.87
CA PHE A 162 -1.35 14.07 -17.21
C PHE A 162 -1.52 12.85 -18.10
N MET A 163 -1.28 11.65 -17.58
CA MET A 163 -1.46 10.41 -18.33
C MET A 163 -2.92 10.24 -18.78
N MET A 164 -3.87 10.43 -17.89
CA MET A 164 -5.29 10.29 -18.20
C MET A 164 -5.80 11.40 -19.11
N GLY A 165 -5.25 12.62 -18.99
CA GLY A 165 -5.68 13.77 -19.79
C GLY A 165 -5.14 13.78 -21.22
N TRP A 166 -3.85 13.42 -21.41
CA TRP A 166 -3.11 13.74 -22.61
C TRP A 166 -2.44 12.53 -23.29
N SER A 167 -2.64 11.30 -22.80
CA SER A 167 -2.07 10.12 -23.42
C SER A 167 -3.10 9.28 -24.17
N LEU A 168 -2.65 8.53 -25.18
CA LEU A 168 -3.45 7.53 -25.89
C LEU A 168 -4.00 6.46 -24.92
N ARG A 169 -3.19 6.03 -23.94
CA ARG A 169 -3.63 5.07 -22.92
C ARG A 169 -4.76 5.64 -22.03
N GLY A 170 -4.69 6.93 -21.69
CA GLY A 170 -5.77 7.59 -20.95
C GLY A 170 -7.06 7.65 -21.74
N PHE A 171 -6.96 7.81 -23.06
CA PHE A 171 -8.11 7.72 -23.96
C PHE A 171 -8.70 6.30 -24.02
N GLU A 172 -7.86 5.27 -24.21
CA GLU A 172 -8.28 3.86 -24.23
C GLU A 172 -8.97 3.41 -22.94
N ILE A 173 -8.55 3.95 -21.79
CA ILE A 173 -9.16 3.64 -20.48
C ILE A 173 -10.55 4.26 -20.35
N ARG A 174 -10.83 5.38 -21.04
CA ARG A 174 -12.10 6.11 -20.96
C ARG A 174 -13.18 5.61 -21.93
N VAL A 175 -12.80 4.91 -22.98
CA VAL A 175 -13.69 4.39 -24.03
C VAL A 175 -14.06 2.94 -23.75
#